data_19260f302a4e80f0fe7ff3b8b5421ee5
#
_entry.id   19260f302a4e80f0fe7ff3b8b5421ee5
#
_cell.length_a   1.000
_cell.length_b   1.000
_cell.length_c   1.000
_cell.angle_alpha   90.00
_cell.angle_beta   90.00
_cell.angle_gamma   90.00
#
_symmetry.space_group_name_H-M   'P 1'
#
loop_
_entity.id
_entity.type
_entity.pdbx_description
1 polymer ?
#
loop_
_entity_poly.entity_id
_entity_poly.type
_entity_poly.pdbx_seq_one_letter_code
_entity_poly.pdbx_strand_id
1 'polypeptide(L)'
;MTDYATEKERASLANASDILSLIASGTANSRAALLAASGMSRVTVTQRLNVLLGVGIVEETLRTLPSGGRPTRVLGIRGSAGYMLVADIGETHIHLAAMSLAPDLLAQSTIAFSIAEGPVATLQRMTGEFDRLAAGLGQGFLVAVSLSMPTPVDFKRGRVVGPSVLYGWDDFDIVSWLGRHYKAPIYVENDVNLMTIYEHRHNFPLVDDMIFIKAGTGIGSGIIAGGKIFRGAQGAAGDIGHIQFNSPDAPLCRCGKLGCVEARAGGWAIARDLAEKGLRAETARDVIALVEMQK
;
A
#
# COMPACT_ATOMS: atom_id res chain seq x y z
N MET A 1 -3.59 26.29 9.57
CA MET A 1 -2.39 25.78 10.27
C MET A 1 -2.90 24.94 11.42
N THR A 2 -3.06 23.64 11.21
CA THR A 2 -3.57 22.70 12.22
C THR A 2 -2.38 22.28 13.06
N ASP A 3 -2.45 22.57 14.36
CA ASP A 3 -1.42 22.29 15.35
C ASP A 3 -1.24 20.77 15.47
N TYR A 4 -0.09 20.28 15.02
CA TYR A 4 0.27 18.86 15.14
C TYR A 4 0.53 18.54 16.62
N ALA A 5 0.14 17.34 17.03
CA ALA A 5 0.43 16.78 18.35
C ALA A 5 1.85 17.17 18.82
N THR A 6 1.94 17.65 20.05
CA THR A 6 3.22 18.00 20.67
C THR A 6 4.18 16.80 20.65
N GLU A 7 5.48 17.04 20.76
CA GLU A 7 6.49 15.95 20.78
C GLU A 7 6.19 14.91 21.88
N LYS A 8 5.66 15.36 23.02
CA LYS A 8 5.21 14.51 24.14
C LYS A 8 4.01 13.66 23.77
N GLU A 9 3.06 14.19 23.01
CA GLU A 9 1.88 13.43 22.51
C GLU A 9 2.30 12.41 21.47
N ARG A 10 3.23 12.73 20.58
CA ARG A 10 3.80 11.78 19.61
C ARG A 10 4.50 10.61 20.28
N ALA A 11 5.32 10.88 21.31
CA ALA A 11 5.97 9.85 22.11
C ALA A 11 4.96 8.96 22.84
N SER A 12 3.89 9.55 23.36
CA SER A 12 2.81 8.81 24.03
C SER A 12 2.01 7.94 23.05
N LEU A 13 1.74 8.43 21.83
CA LEU A 13 1.12 7.66 20.76
C LEU A 13 2.00 6.51 20.26
N ALA A 14 3.31 6.76 20.11
CA ALA A 14 4.26 5.70 19.74
C ALA A 14 4.27 4.57 20.79
N ASN A 15 4.19 4.90 22.07
CA ASN A 15 4.10 3.92 23.16
C ASN A 15 2.76 3.16 23.20
N ALA A 16 1.72 3.66 22.52
CA ALA A 16 0.39 3.02 22.44
C ALA A 16 0.17 2.27 21.10
N SER A 17 1.16 2.23 20.23
CA SER A 17 1.05 1.67 18.87
C SER A 17 0.69 0.19 18.84
N ASP A 18 1.13 -0.59 19.80
CA ASP A 18 0.79 -2.00 19.94
C ASP A 18 -0.70 -2.22 20.28
N ILE A 19 -1.24 -1.41 21.22
CA ILE A 19 -2.68 -1.43 21.54
C ILE A 19 -3.50 -0.97 20.33
N LEU A 20 -3.05 0.07 19.64
CA LEU A 20 -3.70 0.54 18.40
C LEU A 20 -3.71 -0.56 17.33
N SER A 21 -2.62 -1.27 17.13
CA SER A 21 -2.50 -2.37 16.16
C SER A 21 -3.46 -3.51 16.46
N LEU A 22 -3.62 -3.89 17.73
CA LEU A 22 -4.57 -4.92 18.15
C LEU A 22 -6.02 -4.53 17.89
N ILE A 23 -6.37 -3.24 18.07
CA ILE A 23 -7.71 -2.73 17.79
C ILE A 23 -7.93 -2.63 16.27
N ALA A 24 -6.97 -2.05 15.54
CA ALA A 24 -7.08 -1.83 14.10
C ALA A 24 -7.17 -3.14 13.29
N SER A 25 -6.46 -4.19 13.74
CA SER A 25 -6.53 -5.52 13.11
C SER A 25 -7.79 -6.30 13.48
N GLY A 26 -8.63 -5.80 14.39
CA GLY A 26 -9.78 -6.53 14.91
C GLY A 26 -9.42 -7.67 15.87
N THR A 27 -8.15 -7.87 16.18
CA THR A 27 -7.67 -8.94 17.10
C THR A 27 -8.23 -8.75 18.51
N ALA A 28 -8.37 -7.49 18.96
CA ALA A 28 -8.93 -7.19 20.27
C ALA A 28 -9.81 -5.92 20.23
N ASN A 29 -11.10 -6.11 20.46
CA ASN A 29 -12.11 -5.06 20.42
C ASN A 29 -12.72 -4.74 21.79
N SER A 30 -12.11 -5.18 22.87
CA SER A 30 -12.54 -4.88 24.25
C SER A 30 -11.33 -4.80 25.18
N ARG A 31 -11.51 -4.15 26.35
CA ARG A 31 -10.44 -4.04 27.36
C ARG A 31 -9.94 -5.41 27.83
N ALA A 32 -10.85 -6.38 27.96
CA ALA A 32 -10.49 -7.76 28.34
C ALA A 32 -9.69 -8.48 27.23
N ALA A 33 -10.13 -8.33 25.98
CA ALA A 33 -9.40 -8.91 24.83
C ALA A 33 -8.02 -8.27 24.65
N LEU A 34 -7.88 -6.94 24.84
CA LEU A 34 -6.60 -6.26 24.81
C LEU A 34 -5.65 -6.78 25.89
N LEU A 35 -6.15 -7.01 27.10
CA LEU A 35 -5.35 -7.56 28.20
C LEU A 35 -4.85 -8.96 27.87
N ALA A 36 -5.73 -9.82 27.33
CA ALA A 36 -5.36 -11.18 26.93
C ALA A 36 -4.38 -11.21 25.76
N ALA A 37 -4.59 -10.40 24.74
CA ALA A 37 -3.79 -10.42 23.52
C ALA A 37 -2.42 -9.72 23.65
N SER A 38 -2.32 -8.68 24.50
CA SER A 38 -1.10 -7.88 24.61
C SER A 38 -0.04 -8.47 25.53
N GLY A 39 -0.41 -9.37 26.46
CA GLY A 39 0.48 -9.86 27.51
C GLY A 39 0.93 -8.82 28.53
N MET A 40 0.35 -7.61 28.47
CA MET A 40 0.74 -6.48 29.34
C MET A 40 -0.05 -6.46 30.66
N SER A 41 0.44 -5.67 31.62
CA SER A 41 -0.31 -5.41 32.84
C SER A 41 -1.59 -4.60 32.57
N ARG A 42 -2.61 -4.79 33.40
CA ARG A 42 -3.87 -4.02 33.32
C ARG A 42 -3.62 -2.50 33.35
N VAL A 43 -2.68 -2.04 34.17
CA VAL A 43 -2.31 -0.64 34.28
C VAL A 43 -1.75 -0.11 32.97
N THR A 44 -0.82 -0.84 32.35
CA THR A 44 -0.19 -0.47 31.08
C THR A 44 -1.23 -0.40 29.94
N VAL A 45 -2.09 -1.43 29.81
CA VAL A 45 -3.16 -1.43 28.82
C VAL A 45 -4.10 -0.23 29.01
N THR A 46 -4.51 0.04 30.26
CA THR A 46 -5.41 1.16 30.56
C THR A 46 -4.77 2.51 30.23
N GLN A 47 -3.50 2.72 30.60
CA GLN A 47 -2.78 3.96 30.29
C GLN A 47 -2.67 4.20 28.78
N ARG A 48 -2.22 3.21 28.02
CA ARG A 48 -2.06 3.30 26.57
C ARG A 48 -3.40 3.50 25.86
N LEU A 49 -4.44 2.75 26.26
CA LEU A 49 -5.78 2.92 25.72
C LEU A 49 -6.35 4.33 26.02
N ASN A 50 -6.16 4.86 27.22
CA ASN A 50 -6.62 6.20 27.56
C ASN A 50 -5.93 7.30 26.72
N VAL A 51 -4.66 7.11 26.32
CA VAL A 51 -4.00 8.01 25.36
C VAL A 51 -4.76 7.99 24.02
N LEU A 52 -5.05 6.81 23.47
CA LEU A 52 -5.74 6.65 22.17
C LEU A 52 -7.17 7.21 22.20
N LEU A 53 -7.90 7.00 23.31
CA LEU A 53 -9.23 7.57 23.54
C LEU A 53 -9.17 9.10 23.71
N GLY A 54 -8.16 9.60 24.43
CA GLY A 54 -7.96 11.03 24.68
C GLY A 54 -7.68 11.84 23.42
N VAL A 55 -6.86 11.30 22.51
CA VAL A 55 -6.62 11.92 21.18
C VAL A 55 -7.72 11.63 20.18
N GLY A 56 -8.68 10.79 20.51
CA GLY A 56 -9.85 10.49 19.69
C GLY A 56 -9.63 9.57 18.49
N ILE A 57 -8.48 8.88 18.41
CA ILE A 57 -8.20 7.88 17.36
C ILE A 57 -9.01 6.61 17.59
N VAL A 58 -9.20 6.23 18.86
CA VAL A 58 -10.03 5.10 19.28
C VAL A 58 -11.30 5.65 19.92
N GLU A 59 -12.39 4.97 19.69
CA GLU A 59 -13.67 5.21 20.37
C GLU A 59 -14.21 3.95 21.04
N GLU A 60 -15.03 4.15 22.08
CA GLU A 60 -15.68 3.08 22.81
C GLU A 60 -17.19 3.20 22.58
N THR A 61 -17.77 2.26 21.85
CA THR A 61 -19.21 2.24 21.52
C THR A 61 -19.92 1.11 22.24
N LEU A 62 -21.21 1.28 22.49
CA LEU A 62 -22.05 0.21 23.02
C LEU A 62 -22.62 -0.60 21.86
N ARG A 63 -22.35 -1.90 21.82
CA ARG A 63 -22.94 -2.84 20.86
C ARG A 63 -23.74 -3.91 21.60
N THR A 64 -24.96 -4.16 21.14
CA THR A 64 -25.75 -5.33 21.54
C THR A 64 -25.41 -6.48 20.59
N LEU A 65 -25.00 -7.62 21.12
CA LEU A 65 -24.71 -8.80 20.32
C LEU A 65 -26.01 -9.35 19.69
N PRO A 66 -25.95 -9.97 18.49
CA PRO A 66 -27.13 -10.54 17.82
C PRO A 66 -27.84 -11.62 18.65
N SER A 67 -27.13 -12.27 19.58
CA SER A 67 -27.69 -13.27 20.50
C SER A 67 -28.55 -12.70 21.63
N GLY A 68 -28.74 -11.38 21.69
CA GLY A 68 -29.35 -10.69 22.81
C GLY A 68 -28.40 -10.62 24.02
N GLY A 69 -28.71 -9.78 24.98
CA GLY A 69 -27.94 -9.64 26.20
C GLY A 69 -27.64 -8.18 26.55
N ARG A 70 -26.90 -7.98 27.64
CA ARG A 70 -26.51 -6.64 28.09
C ARG A 70 -25.53 -6.02 27.05
N PRO A 71 -25.73 -4.77 26.62
CA PRO A 71 -24.82 -4.08 25.73
C PRO A 71 -23.37 -4.13 26.22
N THR A 72 -22.46 -4.52 25.34
CA THR A 72 -21.03 -4.61 25.63
C THR A 72 -20.29 -3.41 25.03
N ARG A 73 -19.36 -2.87 25.78
CA ARG A 73 -18.48 -1.81 25.26
C ARG A 73 -17.47 -2.40 24.29
N VAL A 74 -17.46 -1.89 23.07
CA VAL A 74 -16.57 -2.32 21.99
C VAL A 74 -15.67 -1.16 21.62
N LEU A 75 -14.37 -1.44 21.52
CA LEU A 75 -13.36 -0.52 21.05
C LEU A 75 -13.24 -0.60 19.53
N GLY A 76 -13.13 0.53 18.89
CA GLY A 76 -12.93 0.63 17.44
C GLY A 76 -12.10 1.86 17.07
N ILE A 77 -11.60 1.85 15.84
CA ILE A 77 -10.96 3.04 15.27
C ILE A 77 -12.04 4.04 14.91
N ARG A 78 -11.87 5.30 15.35
CA ARG A 78 -12.75 6.39 14.92
C ARG A 78 -12.35 6.85 13.52
N GLY A 79 -13.11 6.45 12.51
CA GLY A 79 -12.83 6.79 11.12
C GLY A 79 -12.68 8.29 10.87
N SER A 80 -13.52 9.10 11.52
CA SER A 80 -13.50 10.57 11.37
C SER A 80 -12.38 11.30 12.13
N ALA A 81 -11.53 10.60 12.89
CA ALA A 81 -10.45 11.23 13.65
C ALA A 81 -9.36 11.83 12.76
N GLY A 82 -9.23 11.33 11.53
CA GLY A 82 -8.26 11.83 10.57
C GLY A 82 -8.42 11.15 9.22
N TYR A 83 -7.52 11.46 8.30
CA TYR A 83 -7.50 10.86 6.96
C TYR A 83 -6.07 10.48 6.54
N MET A 84 -5.99 9.58 5.59
CA MET A 84 -4.77 9.21 4.90
C MET A 84 -4.87 9.61 3.43
N LEU A 85 -3.77 10.07 2.85
CA LEU A 85 -3.63 10.25 1.41
C LEU A 85 -2.91 9.04 0.84
N VAL A 86 -3.50 8.41 -0.15
CA VAL A 86 -2.94 7.21 -0.77
C VAL A 86 -2.85 7.38 -2.28
N ALA A 87 -1.75 6.96 -2.87
CA ALA A 87 -1.56 6.95 -4.31
C ALA A 87 -1.08 5.58 -4.79
N ASP A 88 -1.69 5.09 -5.85
CA ASP A 88 -1.20 3.97 -6.64
C ASP A 88 -0.63 4.51 -7.95
N ILE A 89 0.70 4.46 -8.06
CA ILE A 89 1.43 5.01 -9.19
C ILE A 89 1.64 3.90 -10.21
N GLY A 90 0.87 3.94 -11.29
CA GLY A 90 1.05 3.06 -12.42
C GLY A 90 1.94 3.66 -13.50
N GLU A 91 2.18 2.92 -14.57
CA GLU A 91 3.03 3.39 -15.69
C GLU A 91 2.41 4.57 -16.44
N THR A 92 1.08 4.62 -16.57
CA THR A 92 0.34 5.58 -17.40
C THR A 92 -0.73 6.36 -16.66
N HIS A 93 -1.00 6.01 -15.41
CA HIS A 93 -2.02 6.64 -14.57
C HIS A 93 -1.57 6.64 -13.12
N ILE A 94 -2.03 7.66 -12.38
CA ILE A 94 -1.93 7.68 -10.92
C ILE A 94 -3.35 7.67 -10.38
N HIS A 95 -3.67 6.68 -9.56
CA HIS A 95 -4.90 6.63 -8.79
C HIS A 95 -4.64 7.23 -7.42
N LEU A 96 -5.45 8.20 -7.02
CA LEU A 96 -5.28 8.91 -5.75
C LEU A 96 -6.57 8.82 -4.95
N ALA A 97 -6.43 8.68 -3.64
CA ALA A 97 -7.57 8.73 -2.75
C ALA A 97 -7.22 9.38 -1.41
N ALA A 98 -8.24 9.94 -0.80
CA ALA A 98 -8.28 10.24 0.62
C ALA A 98 -9.14 9.18 1.30
N MET A 99 -8.62 8.57 2.34
CA MET A 99 -9.29 7.49 3.08
C MET A 99 -9.40 7.86 4.56
N SER A 100 -10.51 7.45 5.19
CA SER A 100 -10.67 7.55 6.64
C SER A 100 -9.75 6.57 7.37
N LEU A 101 -9.62 6.71 8.70
CA LEU A 101 -8.89 5.71 9.51
C LEU A 101 -9.61 4.36 9.62
N ALA A 102 -10.90 4.30 9.29
CA ALA A 102 -11.69 3.06 9.19
C ALA A 102 -11.77 2.52 7.76
N PRO A 103 -10.74 2.63 6.97
CA PRO A 103 -10.49 2.56 5.52
C PRO A 103 -11.70 2.80 4.59
N ASP A 104 -12.54 3.79 4.93
CA ASP A 104 -13.59 4.24 4.02
C ASP A 104 -13.03 5.23 3.00
N LEU A 105 -13.49 5.13 1.77
CA LEU A 105 -13.11 6.04 0.70
C LEU A 105 -13.85 7.39 0.88
N LEU A 106 -13.08 8.45 1.16
CA LEU A 106 -13.63 9.80 1.35
C LEU A 106 -13.69 10.59 0.03
N ALA A 107 -12.63 10.49 -0.77
CA ALA A 107 -12.53 11.11 -2.08
C ALA A 107 -11.52 10.35 -2.93
N GLN A 108 -11.68 10.38 -4.24
CA GLN A 108 -10.73 9.77 -5.17
C GLN A 108 -10.59 10.56 -6.46
N SER A 109 -9.48 10.36 -7.14
CA SER A 109 -9.19 10.89 -8.46
C SER A 109 -8.27 9.94 -9.21
N THR A 110 -8.37 9.99 -10.53
CA THR A 110 -7.42 9.30 -11.42
C THR A 110 -6.90 10.31 -12.41
N ILE A 111 -5.60 10.42 -12.52
CA ILE A 111 -4.95 11.29 -13.49
C ILE A 111 -4.17 10.46 -14.50
N ALA A 112 -4.33 10.77 -15.78
CA ALA A 112 -3.48 10.25 -16.84
C ALA A 112 -2.11 10.95 -16.71
N PHE A 113 -1.07 10.17 -16.50
CA PHE A 113 0.28 10.69 -16.32
C PHE A 113 1.30 9.57 -16.53
N SER A 114 2.38 9.84 -17.25
CA SER A 114 3.44 8.86 -17.48
C SER A 114 4.50 8.95 -16.38
N ILE A 115 4.73 7.87 -15.66
CA ILE A 115 5.82 7.77 -14.68
C ILE A 115 7.20 7.99 -15.30
N ALA A 116 7.33 7.81 -16.63
CA ALA A 116 8.55 8.06 -17.38
C ALA A 116 8.98 9.54 -17.42
N GLU A 117 8.08 10.46 -17.04
CA GLU A 117 8.44 11.88 -16.85
C GLU A 117 9.36 12.11 -15.64
N GLY A 118 9.61 11.07 -14.87
CA GLY A 118 10.54 11.05 -13.74
C GLY A 118 9.93 11.43 -12.42
N PRO A 119 10.68 11.24 -11.32
CA PRO A 119 10.14 11.33 -9.95
C PRO A 119 9.62 12.71 -9.58
N VAL A 120 10.33 13.76 -9.93
CA VAL A 120 9.93 15.13 -9.52
C VAL A 120 8.61 15.54 -10.17
N ALA A 121 8.46 15.33 -11.48
CA ALA A 121 7.23 15.67 -12.21
C ALA A 121 6.05 14.83 -11.69
N THR A 122 6.26 13.52 -11.49
CA THR A 122 5.24 12.62 -10.93
C THR A 122 4.77 13.07 -9.55
N LEU A 123 5.72 13.33 -8.64
CA LEU A 123 5.39 13.71 -7.27
C LEU A 123 4.76 15.11 -7.19
N GLN A 124 5.18 16.07 -8.03
CA GLN A 124 4.53 17.38 -8.12
C GLN A 124 3.09 17.28 -8.61
N ARG A 125 2.84 16.45 -9.63
CA ARG A 125 1.49 16.23 -10.13
C ARG A 125 0.61 15.58 -9.09
N MET A 126 1.14 14.57 -8.40
CA MET A 126 0.46 13.86 -7.32
C MET A 126 0.12 14.78 -6.15
N THR A 127 1.08 15.57 -5.66
CA THR A 127 0.85 16.48 -4.52
C THR A 127 -0.21 17.52 -4.84
N GLY A 128 -0.20 18.11 -6.04
CA GLY A 128 -1.24 19.05 -6.45
C GLY A 128 -2.64 18.44 -6.43
N GLU A 129 -2.77 17.16 -6.81
CA GLU A 129 -4.05 16.46 -6.75
C GLU A 129 -4.44 16.06 -5.33
N PHE A 130 -3.48 15.68 -4.48
CA PHE A 130 -3.72 15.42 -3.07
C PHE A 130 -4.22 16.67 -2.33
N ASP A 131 -3.63 17.85 -2.63
CA ASP A 131 -4.08 19.12 -2.04
C ASP A 131 -5.53 19.43 -2.45
N ARG A 132 -5.89 19.15 -3.71
CA ARG A 132 -7.26 19.30 -4.20
C ARG A 132 -8.24 18.36 -3.49
N LEU A 133 -7.88 17.08 -3.33
CA LEU A 133 -8.71 16.11 -2.59
C LEU A 133 -8.85 16.52 -1.13
N ALA A 134 -7.75 16.89 -0.46
CA ALA A 134 -7.75 17.29 0.94
C ALA A 134 -8.59 18.55 1.21
N ALA A 135 -8.58 19.52 0.28
CA ALA A 135 -9.37 20.73 0.40
C ALA A 135 -10.90 20.48 0.44
N GLY A 136 -11.34 19.36 -0.16
CA GLY A 136 -12.75 18.93 -0.10
C GLY A 136 -13.14 18.16 1.16
N LEU A 137 -12.17 17.80 1.99
CA LEU A 137 -12.42 17.08 3.25
C LEU A 137 -12.77 18.08 4.36
N GLY A 138 -13.71 17.70 5.20
CA GLY A 138 -14.08 18.48 6.38
C GLY A 138 -12.96 18.56 7.43
N GLN A 139 -13.32 18.65 8.69
CA GLN A 139 -12.35 18.64 9.79
C GLN A 139 -11.70 17.26 9.93
N GLY A 140 -10.39 17.22 10.03
CA GLY A 140 -9.58 16.03 10.23
C GLY A 140 -8.10 16.35 10.03
N PHE A 141 -7.21 15.56 10.62
CA PHE A 141 -5.79 15.74 10.41
C PHE A 141 -5.22 14.64 9.49
N LEU A 142 -4.21 14.99 8.72
CA LEU A 142 -3.49 14.03 7.89
C LEU A 142 -2.66 13.11 8.78
N VAL A 143 -2.99 11.83 8.78
CA VAL A 143 -2.33 10.79 9.61
C VAL A 143 -1.13 10.19 8.91
N ALA A 144 -1.22 9.95 7.61
CA ALA A 144 -0.16 9.36 6.81
C ALA A 144 -0.34 9.67 5.32
N VAL A 145 0.76 9.60 4.59
CA VAL A 145 0.78 9.51 3.12
C VAL A 145 1.36 8.16 2.74
N SER A 146 0.70 7.43 1.85
CA SER A 146 1.14 6.11 1.40
C SER A 146 1.17 6.01 -0.12
N LEU A 147 2.27 5.51 -0.66
CA LEU A 147 2.48 5.34 -2.10
C LEU A 147 2.71 3.87 -2.44
N SER A 148 2.02 3.43 -3.47
CA SER A 148 2.23 2.18 -4.19
C SER A 148 3.10 2.46 -5.42
N MET A 149 4.18 1.69 -5.61
CA MET A 149 5.12 1.84 -6.71
C MET A 149 5.20 0.56 -7.57
N PRO A 150 5.23 0.67 -8.90
CA PRO A 150 5.32 -0.49 -9.80
C PRO A 150 6.77 -0.99 -9.96
N THR A 151 7.54 -1.00 -8.87
CA THR A 151 8.97 -1.36 -8.87
C THR A 151 9.39 -1.79 -7.46
N PRO A 152 10.48 -2.53 -7.28
CA PRO A 152 11.03 -2.84 -5.97
C PRO A 152 11.34 -1.57 -5.15
N VAL A 153 11.03 -1.61 -3.86
CA VAL A 153 11.21 -0.49 -2.93
C VAL A 153 11.95 -0.96 -1.67
N ASP A 154 12.98 -0.23 -1.28
CA ASP A 154 13.48 -0.29 0.10
C ASP A 154 12.47 0.41 1.01
N PHE A 155 11.58 -0.38 1.59
CA PHE A 155 10.51 0.11 2.47
C PHE A 155 11.02 0.94 3.66
N LYS A 156 12.19 0.58 4.21
CA LYS A 156 12.75 1.27 5.38
C LYS A 156 13.25 2.66 5.03
N ARG A 157 13.82 2.81 3.82
CA ARG A 157 14.37 4.08 3.32
C ARG A 157 13.36 4.88 2.51
N GLY A 158 12.28 4.25 2.03
CA GLY A 158 11.31 4.87 1.14
C GLY A 158 11.89 5.26 -0.20
N ARG A 159 12.74 4.40 -0.77
CA ARG A 159 13.45 4.61 -2.03
C ARG A 159 13.21 3.48 -3.01
N VAL A 160 13.20 3.80 -4.30
CA VAL A 160 13.20 2.80 -5.36
C VAL A 160 14.55 2.09 -5.37
N VAL A 161 14.53 0.77 -5.53
CA VAL A 161 15.73 -0.07 -5.63
C VAL A 161 16.12 -0.18 -7.10
N GLY A 162 17.32 0.28 -7.43
CA GLY A 162 17.86 0.24 -8.78
C GLY A 162 18.75 -1.00 -9.05
N PRO A 163 19.05 -1.28 -10.32
CA PRO A 163 18.51 -0.59 -11.50
C PRO A 163 17.04 -0.97 -11.75
N SER A 164 16.18 0.03 -11.85
CA SER A 164 14.76 -0.14 -12.16
C SER A 164 14.48 0.13 -13.65
N VAL A 165 13.30 -0.27 -14.10
CA VAL A 165 12.81 0.09 -15.44
C VAL A 165 12.37 1.55 -15.55
N LEU A 166 12.35 2.27 -14.42
CA LEU A 166 11.84 3.62 -14.30
C LEU A 166 13.01 4.63 -14.35
N TYR A 167 13.10 5.39 -15.43
CA TYR A 167 14.15 6.39 -15.59
C TYR A 167 14.12 7.46 -14.49
N GLY A 168 15.29 7.68 -13.84
CA GLY A 168 15.49 8.71 -12.83
C GLY A 168 14.94 8.37 -11.44
N TRP A 169 14.34 7.19 -11.24
CA TRP A 169 13.80 6.79 -9.94
C TRP A 169 14.80 6.05 -9.04
N ASP A 170 15.88 5.52 -9.62
CA ASP A 170 16.87 4.76 -8.87
C ASP A 170 17.44 5.57 -7.72
N ASP A 171 17.34 5.03 -6.50
CA ASP A 171 17.76 5.65 -5.24
C ASP A 171 17.14 7.04 -4.94
N PHE A 172 16.09 7.45 -5.66
CA PHE A 172 15.41 8.70 -5.41
C PHE A 172 14.72 8.68 -4.04
N ASP A 173 14.97 9.70 -3.20
CA ASP A 173 14.46 9.79 -1.84
C ASP A 173 13.05 10.38 -1.81
N ILE A 174 12.06 9.51 -2.03
CA ILE A 174 10.65 9.88 -2.08
C ILE A 174 10.19 10.42 -0.72
N VAL A 175 10.61 9.78 0.38
CA VAL A 175 10.22 10.20 1.74
C VAL A 175 10.72 11.59 2.06
N SER A 176 12.00 11.88 1.81
CA SER A 176 12.54 13.22 2.03
C SER A 176 11.91 14.28 1.12
N TRP A 177 11.57 13.91 -0.11
CA TRP A 177 10.94 14.84 -1.04
C TRP A 177 9.52 15.21 -0.57
N LEU A 178 8.69 14.23 -0.24
CA LEU A 178 7.33 14.44 0.26
C LEU A 178 7.31 15.06 1.67
N GLY A 179 8.28 14.75 2.51
CA GLY A 179 8.42 15.32 3.85
C GLY A 179 8.59 16.85 3.89
N ARG A 180 8.92 17.47 2.74
CA ARG A 180 8.91 18.93 2.60
C ARG A 180 7.50 19.49 2.46
N HIS A 181 6.55 18.69 1.96
CA HIS A 181 5.16 19.07 1.73
C HIS A 181 4.25 18.62 2.88
N TYR A 182 4.46 17.42 3.40
CA TYR A 182 3.60 16.81 4.41
C TYR A 182 4.33 16.58 5.72
N LYS A 183 3.71 16.96 6.84
CA LYS A 183 4.24 16.73 8.19
C LYS A 183 3.78 15.41 8.81
N ALA A 184 3.21 14.52 8.01
CA ALA A 184 2.76 13.20 8.39
C ALA A 184 3.79 12.13 7.98
N PRO A 185 3.80 10.95 8.62
CA PRO A 185 4.57 9.81 8.17
C PRO A 185 4.29 9.45 6.71
N ILE A 186 5.33 9.08 5.98
CA ILE A 186 5.26 8.72 4.57
C ILE A 186 5.71 7.28 4.42
N TYR A 187 4.89 6.47 3.75
CA TYR A 187 5.15 5.06 3.47
C TYR A 187 5.19 4.84 1.96
N VAL A 188 6.21 4.12 1.51
CA VAL A 188 6.36 3.73 0.10
C VAL A 188 6.53 2.23 0.05
N GLU A 189 5.73 1.56 -0.76
CA GLU A 189 5.77 0.10 -0.88
C GLU A 189 5.59 -0.31 -2.35
N ASN A 190 6.08 -1.48 -2.69
CA ASN A 190 5.80 -2.10 -3.98
C ASN A 190 4.31 -2.48 -4.10
N ASP A 191 3.73 -2.30 -5.29
CA ASP A 191 2.31 -2.55 -5.57
C ASP A 191 1.91 -4.01 -5.34
N VAL A 192 2.73 -4.97 -5.76
CA VAL A 192 2.43 -6.40 -5.58
C VAL A 192 2.52 -6.79 -4.11
N ASN A 193 3.44 -6.21 -3.34
CA ASN A 193 3.50 -6.40 -1.89
C ASN A 193 2.23 -5.91 -1.20
N LEU A 194 1.68 -4.74 -1.60
CA LEU A 194 0.43 -4.23 -1.04
C LEU A 194 -0.76 -5.14 -1.39
N MET A 195 -0.85 -5.60 -2.65
CA MET A 195 -1.86 -6.59 -3.07
C MET A 195 -1.74 -7.87 -2.24
N THR A 196 -0.53 -8.35 -2.04
CA THR A 196 -0.25 -9.57 -1.24
C THR A 196 -0.69 -9.40 0.22
N ILE A 197 -0.38 -8.25 0.83
CA ILE A 197 -0.81 -7.94 2.20
C ILE A 197 -2.34 -7.91 2.28
N TYR A 198 -3.00 -7.31 1.29
CA TYR A 198 -4.45 -7.24 1.24
C TYR A 198 -5.07 -8.64 1.15
N GLU A 199 -4.65 -9.45 0.18
CA GLU A 199 -5.15 -10.82 -0.02
C GLU A 199 -4.94 -11.67 1.22
N HIS A 200 -3.74 -11.64 1.79
CA HIS A 200 -3.43 -12.37 3.02
C HIS A 200 -4.36 -11.98 4.17
N ARG A 201 -4.54 -10.68 4.42
CA ARG A 201 -5.34 -10.22 5.57
C ARG A 201 -6.84 -10.46 5.42
N HIS A 202 -7.38 -10.38 4.20
CA HIS A 202 -8.82 -10.44 3.96
C HIS A 202 -9.30 -11.82 3.57
N ASN A 203 -8.54 -12.53 2.74
CA ASN A 203 -8.98 -13.79 2.17
C ASN A 203 -8.27 -15.02 2.79
N PHE A 204 -7.03 -14.84 3.27
CA PHE A 204 -6.21 -15.94 3.79
C PHE A 204 -5.54 -15.62 5.14
N PRO A 205 -6.27 -15.09 6.15
CA PRO A 205 -5.66 -14.58 7.40
C PRO A 205 -5.00 -15.63 8.29
N LEU A 206 -5.31 -16.92 8.06
CA LEU A 206 -4.79 -18.04 8.85
C LEU A 206 -3.64 -18.78 8.15
N VAL A 207 -3.20 -18.31 6.99
CA VAL A 207 -2.12 -18.92 6.21
C VAL A 207 -0.80 -18.24 6.57
N ASP A 208 0.15 -18.99 7.13
CA ASP A 208 1.45 -18.42 7.52
C ASP A 208 2.37 -18.17 6.32
N ASP A 209 2.29 -18.98 5.27
CA ASP A 209 3.14 -18.86 4.09
C ASP A 209 2.29 -18.82 2.82
N MET A 210 2.47 -17.76 2.03
CA MET A 210 1.69 -17.54 0.80
C MET A 210 2.56 -16.86 -0.26
N ILE A 211 2.37 -17.23 -1.52
CA ILE A 211 2.89 -16.50 -2.67
C ILE A 211 1.70 -15.96 -3.46
N PHE A 212 1.67 -14.66 -3.66
CA PHE A 212 0.73 -13.98 -4.54
C PHE A 212 1.45 -13.64 -5.84
N ILE A 213 0.86 -13.94 -6.98
CA ILE A 213 1.42 -13.64 -8.31
C ILE A 213 0.51 -12.64 -9.02
N LYS A 214 1.06 -11.50 -9.41
CA LYS A 214 0.43 -10.53 -10.31
C LYS A 214 0.89 -10.82 -11.74
N ALA A 215 -0.03 -11.25 -12.58
CA ALA A 215 0.17 -11.38 -14.03
C ALA A 215 -0.68 -10.31 -14.73
N GLY A 216 -0.06 -9.21 -15.13
CA GLY A 216 -0.69 -8.06 -15.75
C GLY A 216 0.17 -7.52 -16.88
N THR A 217 0.34 -6.20 -16.97
CA THR A 217 1.31 -5.58 -17.89
C THR A 217 2.70 -6.17 -17.68
N GLY A 218 3.17 -6.23 -16.44
CA GLY A 218 4.36 -6.96 -16.00
C GLY A 218 3.99 -8.20 -15.18
N ILE A 219 5.01 -8.90 -14.69
CA ILE A 219 4.92 -10.05 -13.81
C ILE A 219 5.69 -9.76 -12.52
N GLY A 220 5.01 -9.88 -11.39
CA GLY A 220 5.61 -9.75 -10.08
C GLY A 220 5.00 -10.73 -9.08
N SER A 221 5.62 -10.89 -7.94
CA SER A 221 5.03 -11.64 -6.82
C SER A 221 5.29 -10.95 -5.50
N GLY A 222 4.43 -11.24 -4.52
CA GLY A 222 4.65 -10.93 -3.13
C GLY A 222 4.65 -12.20 -2.30
N ILE A 223 5.43 -12.22 -1.25
CA ILE A 223 5.68 -13.41 -0.44
C ILE A 223 5.30 -13.11 1.00
N ILE A 224 4.40 -13.90 1.57
CA ILE A 224 4.19 -13.96 3.03
C ILE A 224 5.01 -15.13 3.56
N ALA A 225 5.77 -14.90 4.61
CA ALA A 225 6.51 -15.91 5.34
C ALA A 225 6.33 -15.69 6.84
N GLY A 226 5.86 -16.72 7.56
CA GLY A 226 5.52 -16.60 8.98
C GLY A 226 4.48 -15.53 9.28
N GLY A 227 3.45 -15.40 8.44
CA GLY A 227 2.36 -14.43 8.57
C GLY A 227 2.75 -12.97 8.26
N LYS A 228 3.94 -12.73 7.68
CA LYS A 228 4.44 -11.38 7.39
C LYS A 228 4.95 -11.26 5.97
N ILE A 229 4.79 -10.06 5.37
CA ILE A 229 5.35 -9.77 4.06
C ILE A 229 6.89 -9.89 4.09
N PHE A 230 7.44 -10.71 3.22
CA PHE A 230 8.87 -10.94 3.07
C PHE A 230 9.43 -10.08 1.94
N ARG A 231 10.13 -9.01 2.30
CA ARG A 231 10.68 -8.04 1.34
C ARG A 231 12.10 -8.38 0.88
N GLY A 232 12.77 -9.31 1.56
CA GLY A 232 14.20 -9.56 1.35
C GLY A 232 15.08 -8.45 1.89
N ALA A 233 16.39 -8.58 1.69
CA ALA A 233 17.37 -7.64 2.24
C ALA A 233 17.31 -6.24 1.60
N GLN A 234 16.91 -6.16 0.33
CA GLN A 234 16.90 -4.93 -0.47
C GLN A 234 15.51 -4.60 -1.03
N GLY A 235 14.43 -5.22 -0.53
CA GLY A 235 13.08 -4.95 -1.01
C GLY A 235 12.71 -5.60 -2.35
N ALA A 236 13.56 -6.47 -2.90
CA ALA A 236 13.35 -7.11 -4.20
C ALA A 236 12.91 -8.58 -4.11
N ALA A 237 12.49 -9.05 -2.92
CA ALA A 237 11.90 -10.39 -2.81
C ALA A 237 10.58 -10.43 -3.60
N GLY A 238 10.42 -11.46 -4.43
CA GLY A 238 9.23 -11.57 -5.27
C GLY A 238 9.36 -10.97 -6.68
N ASP A 239 10.51 -10.44 -7.05
CA ASP A 239 10.78 -9.91 -8.39
C ASP A 239 11.00 -11.06 -9.42
N ILE A 240 10.03 -12.00 -9.47
CA ILE A 240 10.10 -13.22 -10.30
C ILE A 240 10.03 -12.92 -11.79
N GLY A 241 9.45 -11.79 -12.18
CA GLY A 241 9.34 -11.37 -13.57
C GLY A 241 10.71 -11.20 -14.25
N HIS A 242 11.75 -10.91 -13.46
CA HIS A 242 13.09 -10.69 -13.95
C HIS A 242 14.06 -11.89 -13.74
N ILE A 243 13.52 -13.07 -13.41
CA ILE A 243 14.26 -14.34 -13.50
C ILE A 243 14.52 -14.64 -14.97
N GLN A 244 15.79 -14.92 -15.30
CA GLN A 244 16.22 -15.14 -16.67
C GLN A 244 16.20 -16.63 -17.04
N PHE A 245 15.63 -16.93 -18.20
CA PHE A 245 15.76 -18.23 -18.86
C PHE A 245 16.69 -18.11 -20.06
N ASN A 246 17.74 -18.86 -20.02
CA ASN A 246 18.69 -18.89 -21.13
C ASN A 246 18.12 -19.73 -22.29
N SER A 247 17.91 -19.08 -23.46
CA SER A 247 17.50 -19.72 -24.69
C SER A 247 18.06 -18.94 -25.88
N PRO A 248 18.26 -19.59 -27.05
CA PRO A 248 18.81 -18.95 -28.25
C PRO A 248 17.99 -17.74 -28.72
N ASP A 249 16.69 -17.74 -28.48
CA ASP A 249 15.70 -16.73 -28.85
C ASP A 249 15.28 -15.86 -27.67
N ALA A 250 16.15 -15.69 -26.67
CA ALA A 250 15.85 -14.94 -25.46
C ALA A 250 15.46 -13.47 -25.78
N PRO A 251 14.22 -13.05 -25.53
CA PRO A 251 13.79 -11.70 -25.83
C PRO A 251 14.41 -10.68 -24.87
N LEU A 252 14.61 -9.47 -25.38
CA LEU A 252 15.07 -8.34 -24.57
C LEU A 252 13.95 -7.89 -23.64
N CYS A 253 14.25 -7.81 -22.35
CA CYS A 253 13.36 -7.26 -21.33
C CYS A 253 13.54 -5.73 -21.20
N ARG A 254 12.49 -5.06 -20.77
CA ARG A 254 12.55 -3.62 -20.44
C ARG A 254 13.59 -3.27 -19.37
N CYS A 255 13.93 -4.24 -18.50
CA CYS A 255 15.02 -4.08 -17.52
C CYS A 255 16.44 -4.18 -18.11
N GLY A 256 16.59 -4.31 -19.44
CA GLY A 256 17.86 -4.44 -20.13
C GLY A 256 18.48 -5.84 -20.19
N LYS A 257 17.88 -6.83 -19.50
CA LYS A 257 18.35 -8.23 -19.50
C LYS A 257 17.65 -9.04 -20.59
N LEU A 258 18.27 -10.14 -21.01
CA LEU A 258 17.68 -11.08 -21.96
C LEU A 258 17.01 -12.24 -21.25
N GLY A 259 15.85 -12.71 -21.78
CA GLY A 259 15.21 -13.94 -21.35
C GLY A 259 14.45 -13.88 -20.03
N CYS A 260 14.11 -12.71 -19.54
CA CYS A 260 13.25 -12.58 -18.35
C CYS A 260 11.89 -13.23 -18.57
N VAL A 261 11.31 -13.81 -17.52
CA VAL A 261 9.92 -14.35 -17.52
C VAL A 261 8.95 -13.31 -18.05
N GLU A 262 9.05 -12.09 -17.58
CA GLU A 262 8.18 -10.99 -18.00
C GLU A 262 8.31 -10.68 -19.50
N ALA A 263 9.52 -10.74 -20.04
CA ALA A 263 9.75 -10.49 -21.47
C ALA A 263 9.16 -11.57 -22.39
N ARG A 264 8.74 -12.72 -21.82
CA ARG A 264 8.05 -13.82 -22.53
C ARG A 264 6.56 -13.87 -22.26
N ALA A 265 6.14 -13.56 -21.04
CA ALA A 265 4.78 -13.85 -20.57
C ALA A 265 4.07 -12.63 -19.94
N GLY A 266 4.72 -11.50 -19.80
CA GLY A 266 4.08 -10.26 -19.38
C GLY A 266 3.12 -9.73 -20.45
N GLY A 267 2.06 -9.05 -20.03
CA GLY A 267 1.05 -8.52 -20.96
C GLY A 267 1.64 -7.59 -22.02
N TRP A 268 2.65 -6.81 -21.69
CA TRP A 268 3.35 -5.99 -22.68
C TRP A 268 4.12 -6.84 -23.72
N ALA A 269 4.71 -7.95 -23.28
CA ALA A 269 5.47 -8.85 -24.17
C ALA A 269 4.51 -9.59 -25.13
N ILE A 270 3.37 -10.06 -24.59
CA ILE A 270 2.33 -10.70 -25.42
C ILE A 270 1.78 -9.68 -26.43
N ALA A 271 1.52 -8.44 -26.03
CA ALA A 271 1.06 -7.39 -26.94
C ALA A 271 2.08 -7.14 -28.06
N ARG A 272 3.36 -7.03 -27.74
CA ARG A 272 4.47 -6.92 -28.72
C ARG A 272 4.45 -8.08 -29.72
N ASP A 273 4.40 -9.31 -29.22
CA ASP A 273 4.46 -10.51 -30.07
C ASP A 273 3.22 -10.64 -30.97
N LEU A 274 2.06 -10.17 -30.51
CA LEU A 274 0.83 -10.08 -31.32
C LEU A 274 0.94 -8.99 -32.38
N ALA A 275 1.49 -7.83 -32.03
CA ALA A 275 1.71 -6.75 -32.99
C ALA A 275 2.67 -7.16 -34.11
N GLU A 276 3.75 -7.91 -33.80
CA GLU A 276 4.67 -8.49 -34.79
C GLU A 276 3.96 -9.46 -35.75
N LYS A 277 2.86 -10.09 -35.32
CA LYS A 277 2.01 -10.94 -36.14
C LYS A 277 0.89 -10.18 -36.89
N GLY A 278 0.92 -8.85 -36.84
CA GLY A 278 -0.05 -8.00 -37.54
C GLY A 278 -1.38 -7.80 -36.81
N LEU A 279 -1.49 -8.21 -35.53
CA LEU A 279 -2.66 -7.97 -34.69
C LEU A 279 -2.55 -6.62 -33.99
N ARG A 280 -3.65 -5.91 -33.83
CA ARG A 280 -3.68 -4.66 -33.06
C ARG A 280 -3.64 -4.97 -31.57
N ALA A 281 -2.47 -4.90 -30.97
CA ALA A 281 -2.27 -5.04 -29.53
C ALA A 281 -1.08 -4.14 -29.10
N GLU A 282 -1.35 -3.11 -28.33
CA GLU A 282 -0.32 -2.20 -27.78
C GLU A 282 -0.19 -2.38 -26.27
N THR A 283 -1.23 -2.85 -25.62
CA THR A 283 -1.33 -3.00 -24.17
C THR A 283 -1.82 -4.39 -23.76
N ALA A 284 -1.63 -4.73 -22.48
CA ALA A 284 -2.22 -5.94 -21.91
C ALA A 284 -3.76 -5.97 -22.01
N ARG A 285 -4.42 -4.80 -22.01
CA ARG A 285 -5.89 -4.71 -22.19
C ARG A 285 -6.31 -5.12 -23.60
N ASP A 286 -5.54 -4.76 -24.62
CA ASP A 286 -5.83 -5.17 -26.00
C ASP A 286 -5.69 -6.68 -26.16
N VAL A 287 -4.73 -7.29 -25.47
CA VAL A 287 -4.58 -8.75 -25.43
C VAL A 287 -5.84 -9.42 -24.87
N ILE A 288 -6.37 -8.91 -23.76
CA ILE A 288 -7.61 -9.42 -23.15
C ILE A 288 -8.79 -9.25 -24.12
N ALA A 289 -8.93 -8.06 -24.72
CA ALA A 289 -10.00 -7.80 -25.68
C ALA A 289 -9.96 -8.76 -26.87
N LEU A 290 -8.77 -9.06 -27.42
CA LEU A 290 -8.63 -10.03 -28.50
C LEU A 290 -9.05 -11.45 -28.10
N VAL A 291 -8.76 -11.88 -26.87
CA VAL A 291 -9.19 -13.19 -26.35
C VAL A 291 -10.73 -13.24 -26.17
N GLU A 292 -11.34 -12.15 -25.71
CA GLU A 292 -12.78 -12.06 -25.50
C GLU A 292 -13.56 -12.05 -26.83
N MET A 293 -12.99 -11.45 -27.88
CA MET A 293 -13.59 -11.44 -29.22
C MET A 293 -13.59 -12.82 -29.93
N GLN A 294 -12.81 -13.80 -29.43
CA GLN A 294 -12.74 -15.15 -29.95
C GLN A 294 -13.67 -16.15 -29.23
N LYS A 295 -14.41 -15.70 -28.22
CA LYS A 295 -15.43 -16.47 -27.50
C LYS A 295 -16.82 -16.22 -28.06
#